data_f5ce8f245abf7e06877963d9b05b764c
#
_entry.id   f5ce8f245abf7e06877963d9b05b764c
#
_cell.length_a   1.000
_cell.length_b   1.000
_cell.length_c   1.000
_cell.angle_alpha   90.00
_cell.angle_beta   90.00
_cell.angle_gamma   90.00
#
_symmetry.space_group_name_H-M   'P 1'
#
loop_
_entity.id
_entity.type
_entity.pdbx_description
1 polymer ?
#
loop_
_entity_poly.entity_id
_entity_poly.type
_entity_poly.pdbx_seq_one_letter_code
_entity_poly.pdbx_strand_id
1 'polypeptide(L)'
;MGNTFKTAFLLTALTLLLMFIGRAFGGQNGMLLALGFAVVMNFVSYFYSDKIALAMYRAQPATREELPRAYEIVERLTQKIGLPMPKIYVIPTESPNAFATGRNPKHASVAVTHGILGLLNDEELEGVLAHELGHVNNRDILISSVAATIAGAITMLASMGRWAMIFGGFGRGEREDRGGGGLAGLFMLIVAPIAASLIQLAVSRSREYQADATGAHFTGNPYALASALEKLDAYSRRVPMAASPSTAHLFIIQPLLGMNFGNLFSTHPPIAKRIERLTGRPAEFRQ
;
A
#
# COMPACT_ATOMS: atom_id res chain seq x y z
N MET A 1 12.22 4.91 16.02
CA MET A 1 10.88 5.52 16.23
C MET A 1 9.84 4.44 15.95
N GLY A 2 8.92 4.17 16.89
CA GLY A 2 7.87 3.16 16.74
C GLY A 2 6.85 3.50 15.63
N ASN A 3 6.20 2.50 15.05
CA ASN A 3 5.23 2.69 13.96
C ASN A 3 4.04 3.57 14.38
N THR A 4 3.63 3.51 15.65
CA THR A 4 2.59 4.39 16.21
C THR A 4 2.98 5.87 16.11
N PHE A 5 4.24 6.20 16.44
CA PHE A 5 4.73 7.58 16.34
C PHE A 5 4.75 8.06 14.87
N LYS A 6 5.20 7.21 13.95
CA LYS A 6 5.19 7.54 12.51
C LYS A 6 3.77 7.76 11.99
N THR A 7 2.80 6.92 12.41
CA THR A 7 1.40 7.10 12.05
C THR A 7 0.84 8.42 12.60
N ALA A 8 1.09 8.72 13.88
CA ALA A 8 0.67 9.98 14.48
C ALA A 8 1.30 11.19 13.75
N PHE A 9 2.59 11.11 13.43
CA PHE A 9 3.28 12.13 12.64
C PHE A 9 2.65 12.35 11.26
N LEU A 10 2.34 11.27 10.54
CA LEU A 10 1.68 11.34 9.22
C LEU A 10 0.32 12.05 9.29
N LEU A 11 -0.51 11.66 10.27
CA LEU A 11 -1.84 12.23 10.45
C LEU A 11 -1.75 13.72 10.86
N THR A 12 -0.80 14.07 11.71
CA THR A 12 -0.54 15.46 12.10
C THR A 12 -0.03 16.30 10.93
N ALA A 13 0.93 15.76 10.16
CA ALA A 13 1.47 16.44 8.98
C ALA A 13 0.38 16.70 7.94
N LEU A 14 -0.52 15.73 7.71
CA LEU A 14 -1.68 15.91 6.84
C LEU A 14 -2.60 17.02 7.35
N THR A 15 -2.91 17.02 8.65
CA THR A 15 -3.75 18.06 9.27
C THR A 15 -3.17 19.45 9.05
N LEU A 16 -1.89 19.65 9.36
CA LEU A 16 -1.20 20.93 9.20
C LEU A 16 -1.15 21.37 7.73
N LEU A 17 -0.91 20.45 6.81
CA LEU A 17 -0.92 20.72 5.37
C LEU A 17 -2.29 21.22 4.92
N LEU A 18 -3.37 20.51 5.29
CA LEU A 18 -4.73 20.88 4.93
C LEU A 18 -5.12 22.25 5.53
N MET A 19 -4.76 22.51 6.79
CA MET A 19 -4.99 23.81 7.43
C MET A 19 -4.23 24.94 6.72
N PHE A 20 -2.97 24.71 6.35
CA PHE A 20 -2.17 25.69 5.60
C PHE A 20 -2.83 26.01 4.25
N ILE A 21 -3.26 24.99 3.51
CA ILE A 21 -3.96 25.15 2.24
C ILE A 21 -5.28 25.89 2.45
N GLY A 22 -6.09 25.48 3.43
CA GLY A 22 -7.36 26.14 3.76
C GLY A 22 -7.18 27.60 4.09
N ARG A 23 -6.14 27.95 4.86
CA ARG A 23 -5.79 29.34 5.18
C ARG A 23 -5.37 30.15 3.94
N ALA A 24 -4.59 29.54 3.05
CA ALA A 24 -4.10 30.22 1.85
C ALA A 24 -5.25 30.57 0.88
N PHE A 25 -6.29 29.73 0.77
CA PHE A 25 -7.41 29.94 -0.14
C PHE A 25 -8.66 30.60 0.47
N GLY A 26 -8.89 30.43 1.77
CA GLY A 26 -10.13 30.90 2.44
C GLY A 26 -9.88 31.65 3.75
N GLY A 27 -8.65 32.08 4.01
CA GLY A 27 -8.31 32.80 5.24
C GLY A 27 -8.60 31.98 6.50
N GLN A 28 -9.05 32.62 7.57
CA GLN A 28 -9.34 31.96 8.85
C GLN A 28 -10.50 30.95 8.73
N ASN A 29 -11.55 31.29 7.99
CA ASN A 29 -12.68 30.39 7.80
C ASN A 29 -12.29 29.16 6.97
N GLY A 30 -11.48 29.33 5.92
CA GLY A 30 -10.93 28.22 5.15
C GLY A 30 -10.05 27.28 5.98
N MET A 31 -9.25 27.85 6.89
CA MET A 31 -8.44 27.06 7.84
C MET A 31 -9.31 26.21 8.79
N LEU A 32 -10.39 26.78 9.34
CA LEU A 32 -11.31 26.07 10.25
C LEU A 32 -12.05 24.94 9.51
N LEU A 33 -12.54 25.20 8.30
CA LEU A 33 -13.16 24.18 7.46
C LEU A 33 -12.17 23.05 7.13
N ALA A 34 -10.93 23.39 6.78
CA ALA A 34 -9.89 22.41 6.51
C ALA A 34 -9.52 21.58 7.74
N LEU A 35 -9.52 22.17 8.94
CA LEU A 35 -9.34 21.44 10.20
C LEU A 35 -10.47 20.43 10.40
N GLY A 36 -11.74 20.83 10.24
CA GLY A 36 -12.88 19.91 10.32
C GLY A 36 -12.78 18.76 9.34
N PHE A 37 -12.42 19.05 8.10
CA PHE A 37 -12.17 18.03 7.08
C PHE A 37 -11.00 17.10 7.46
N ALA A 38 -9.90 17.65 7.97
CA ALA A 38 -8.74 16.87 8.41
C ALA A 38 -9.08 15.90 9.56
N VAL A 39 -9.92 16.32 10.52
CA VAL A 39 -10.38 15.46 11.61
C VAL A 39 -11.17 14.26 11.05
N VAL A 40 -12.09 14.50 10.12
CA VAL A 40 -12.86 13.43 9.46
C VAL A 40 -11.94 12.52 8.67
N MET A 41 -11.02 13.07 7.88
CA MET A 41 -10.04 12.30 7.09
C MET A 41 -9.14 11.43 7.97
N ASN A 42 -8.64 11.96 9.07
CA ASN A 42 -7.82 11.21 10.03
C ASN A 42 -8.62 10.07 10.67
N PHE A 43 -9.87 10.32 11.05
CA PHE A 43 -10.76 9.29 11.59
C PHE A 43 -10.99 8.18 10.55
N VAL A 44 -11.35 8.54 9.33
CA VAL A 44 -11.56 7.58 8.24
C VAL A 44 -10.27 6.81 7.93
N SER A 45 -9.13 7.49 7.84
CA SER A 45 -7.84 6.84 7.57
C SER A 45 -7.45 5.85 8.68
N TYR A 46 -7.71 6.15 9.93
CA TYR A 46 -7.38 5.27 11.04
C TYR A 46 -8.31 4.06 11.13
N PHE A 47 -9.63 4.27 11.03
CA PHE A 47 -10.63 3.22 11.30
C PHE A 47 -11.04 2.41 10.07
N TYR A 48 -10.89 2.95 8.86
CA TYR A 48 -11.40 2.37 7.62
C TYR A 48 -10.34 2.14 6.54
N SER A 49 -9.06 2.41 6.82
CA SER A 49 -7.98 2.24 5.82
C SER A 49 -7.87 0.81 5.27
N ASP A 50 -8.14 -0.21 6.09
CA ASP A 50 -8.21 -1.60 5.68
C ASP A 50 -9.33 -1.84 4.65
N LYS A 51 -10.52 -1.35 4.95
CA LYS A 51 -11.68 -1.49 4.05
C LYS A 51 -11.48 -0.73 2.75
N ILE A 52 -10.87 0.46 2.82
CA ILE A 52 -10.54 1.26 1.64
C ILE A 52 -9.53 0.51 0.78
N ALA A 53 -8.44 -0.01 1.36
CA ALA A 53 -7.43 -0.76 0.63
C ALA A 53 -8.03 -2.00 -0.05
N LEU A 54 -8.86 -2.78 0.66
CA LEU A 54 -9.53 -3.95 0.11
C LEU A 54 -10.51 -3.58 -1.03
N ALA A 55 -11.30 -2.52 -0.84
CA ALA A 55 -12.26 -2.05 -1.84
C ALA A 55 -11.59 -1.55 -3.13
N MET A 56 -10.42 -0.89 -3.03
CA MET A 56 -9.66 -0.42 -4.20
C MET A 56 -9.27 -1.55 -5.15
N TYR A 57 -9.07 -2.76 -4.62
CA TYR A 57 -8.71 -3.95 -5.39
C TYR A 57 -9.88 -4.92 -5.58
N ARG A 58 -11.12 -4.50 -5.23
CA ARG A 58 -12.31 -5.35 -5.30
C ARG A 58 -12.14 -6.68 -4.57
N ALA A 59 -11.37 -6.66 -3.47
CA ALA A 59 -11.13 -7.83 -2.66
C ALA A 59 -12.45 -8.32 -2.05
N GLN A 60 -12.75 -9.60 -2.20
CA GLN A 60 -13.96 -10.25 -1.71
C GLN A 60 -13.61 -11.09 -0.48
N PRO A 61 -14.43 -11.07 0.58
CA PRO A 61 -14.24 -12.00 1.69
C PRO A 61 -14.29 -13.43 1.14
N ALA A 62 -13.33 -14.25 1.52
CA ALA A 62 -13.32 -15.65 1.15
C ALA A 62 -13.63 -16.53 2.35
N THR A 63 -14.31 -17.64 2.11
CA THR A 63 -14.58 -18.65 3.13
C THR A 63 -13.50 -19.75 3.10
N ARG A 64 -13.50 -20.62 4.13
CA ARG A 64 -12.57 -21.77 4.18
C ARG A 64 -12.82 -22.76 3.02
N GLU A 65 -14.08 -22.90 2.62
CA GLU A 65 -14.49 -23.78 1.53
C GLU A 65 -14.00 -23.27 0.17
N GLU A 66 -13.95 -21.95 0.01
CA GLU A 66 -13.48 -21.31 -1.23
C GLU A 66 -11.96 -21.31 -1.35
N LEU A 67 -11.25 -21.08 -0.23
CA LEU A 67 -9.79 -21.01 -0.18
C LEU A 67 -9.19 -21.92 0.90
N PRO A 68 -9.44 -23.26 0.87
CA PRO A 68 -9.03 -24.17 1.94
C PRO A 68 -7.51 -24.11 2.17
N ARG A 69 -6.74 -24.10 1.10
CA ARG A 69 -5.28 -24.04 1.11
C ARG A 69 -4.73 -22.80 1.84
N ALA A 70 -5.25 -21.61 1.53
CA ALA A 70 -4.81 -20.36 2.17
C ALA A 70 -5.23 -20.35 3.65
N TYR A 71 -6.44 -20.82 3.96
CA TYR A 71 -6.93 -20.91 5.34
C TYR A 71 -6.09 -21.85 6.20
N GLU A 72 -5.75 -23.04 5.72
CA GLU A 72 -4.92 -24.00 6.45
C GLU A 72 -3.52 -23.46 6.74
N ILE A 73 -2.90 -22.80 5.75
CA ILE A 73 -1.58 -22.20 5.91
C ILE A 73 -1.63 -21.06 6.94
N VAL A 74 -2.57 -20.12 6.80
CA VAL A 74 -2.67 -18.96 7.71
C VAL A 74 -3.02 -19.42 9.13
N GLU A 75 -3.93 -20.37 9.30
CA GLU A 75 -4.30 -20.91 10.61
C GLU A 75 -3.10 -21.56 11.31
N ARG A 76 -2.38 -22.42 10.61
CA ARG A 76 -1.15 -23.06 11.13
C ARG A 76 -0.11 -22.02 11.54
N LEU A 77 0.14 -21.03 10.69
CA LEU A 77 1.09 -19.96 11.00
C LEU A 77 0.64 -19.12 12.21
N THR A 78 -0.62 -18.70 12.24
CA THR A 78 -1.13 -17.84 13.33
C THR A 78 -1.14 -18.57 14.67
N GLN A 79 -1.46 -19.86 14.70
CA GLN A 79 -1.35 -20.69 15.90
C GLN A 79 0.10 -20.79 16.39
N LYS A 80 1.05 -21.02 15.47
CA LYS A 80 2.48 -21.13 15.80
C LYS A 80 3.06 -19.86 16.42
N ILE A 81 2.61 -18.69 15.94
CA ILE A 81 3.16 -17.38 16.36
C ILE A 81 2.29 -16.63 17.37
N GLY A 82 1.16 -17.20 17.78
CA GLY A 82 0.26 -16.60 18.76
C GLY A 82 -0.49 -15.36 18.26
N LEU A 83 -0.75 -15.25 16.95
CA LEU A 83 -1.56 -14.19 16.37
C LEU A 83 -3.03 -14.60 16.26
N PRO A 84 -3.97 -13.65 16.39
CA PRO A 84 -5.36 -13.89 16.02
C PRO A 84 -5.46 -14.20 14.52
N MET A 85 -6.37 -15.11 14.14
CA MET A 85 -6.66 -15.42 12.73
C MET A 85 -7.15 -14.16 12.01
N PRO A 86 -6.45 -13.68 10.95
CA PRO A 86 -6.91 -12.55 10.16
C PRO A 86 -8.09 -12.96 9.27
N LYS A 87 -8.85 -11.98 8.80
CA LYS A 87 -9.83 -12.21 7.73
C LYS A 87 -9.09 -12.45 6.42
N ILE A 88 -9.52 -13.45 5.66
CA ILE A 88 -8.93 -13.77 4.35
C ILE A 88 -9.84 -13.22 3.25
N TYR A 89 -9.20 -12.59 2.26
CA TYR A 89 -9.85 -12.00 1.10
C TYR A 89 -9.19 -12.53 -0.18
N VAL A 90 -10.00 -12.65 -1.25
CA VAL A 90 -9.51 -12.94 -2.59
C VAL A 90 -9.68 -11.73 -3.49
N ILE A 91 -8.67 -11.45 -4.31
CA ILE A 91 -8.69 -10.41 -5.34
C ILE A 91 -8.85 -11.10 -6.69
N PRO A 92 -9.90 -10.76 -7.48
CA PRO A 92 -10.20 -11.41 -8.75
C PRO A 92 -9.27 -10.91 -9.87
N THR A 93 -8.00 -11.27 -9.81
CA THR A 93 -6.98 -10.94 -10.84
C THR A 93 -5.97 -12.08 -10.97
N GLU A 94 -5.51 -12.28 -12.21
CA GLU A 94 -4.46 -13.24 -12.54
C GLU A 94 -3.05 -12.72 -12.28
N SER A 95 -2.88 -11.44 -12.01
CA SER A 95 -1.59 -10.90 -11.59
C SER A 95 -1.25 -11.39 -10.17
N PRO A 96 -0.15 -12.15 -9.98
CA PRO A 96 0.12 -12.80 -8.69
C PRO A 96 0.62 -11.77 -7.68
N ASN A 97 -0.13 -11.63 -6.59
CA ASN A 97 0.26 -10.76 -5.49
C ASN A 97 -0.50 -11.08 -4.19
N ALA A 98 0.00 -10.55 -3.07
CA ALA A 98 -0.66 -10.61 -1.77
C ALA A 98 -0.33 -9.35 -0.97
N PHE A 99 -1.17 -9.02 0.01
CA PHE A 99 -0.88 -7.99 1.00
C PHE A 99 -1.64 -8.20 2.30
N ALA A 100 -1.08 -7.69 3.40
CA ALA A 100 -1.77 -7.55 4.66
C ALA A 100 -2.16 -6.09 4.93
N THR A 101 -3.33 -5.90 5.54
CA THR A 101 -3.86 -4.59 5.92
C THR A 101 -4.57 -4.67 7.26
N GLY A 102 -4.78 -3.52 7.91
CA GLY A 102 -5.48 -3.47 9.19
C GLY A 102 -4.87 -2.47 10.16
N ARG A 103 -5.56 -2.21 11.26
CA ARG A 103 -5.08 -1.27 12.28
C ARG A 103 -4.23 -1.92 13.38
N ASN A 104 -4.40 -3.21 13.61
CA ASN A 104 -3.64 -4.00 14.57
C ASN A 104 -3.89 -5.50 14.33
N PRO A 105 -3.15 -6.43 14.99
CA PRO A 105 -3.32 -7.86 14.79
C PRO A 105 -4.74 -8.40 14.97
N LYS A 106 -5.54 -7.83 15.89
CA LYS A 106 -6.95 -8.24 16.12
C LYS A 106 -7.89 -7.80 15.00
N HIS A 107 -7.46 -6.86 14.16
CA HIS A 107 -8.22 -6.30 13.04
C HIS A 107 -7.39 -6.37 11.76
N ALA A 108 -6.66 -7.46 11.59
CA ALA A 108 -5.87 -7.72 10.40
C ALA A 108 -6.70 -8.43 9.33
N SER A 109 -6.38 -8.17 8.09
CA SER A 109 -6.89 -8.86 6.91
C SER A 109 -5.71 -9.20 6.00
N VAL A 110 -5.75 -10.37 5.38
CA VAL A 110 -4.79 -10.82 4.36
C VAL A 110 -5.55 -11.00 3.07
N ALA A 111 -5.08 -10.39 2.01
CA ALA A 111 -5.66 -10.51 0.67
C ALA A 111 -4.67 -11.21 -0.26
N VAL A 112 -5.17 -12.18 -1.02
CA VAL A 112 -4.41 -12.94 -2.02
C VAL A 112 -5.11 -12.85 -3.37
N THR A 113 -4.35 -12.83 -4.46
CA THR A 113 -4.93 -12.83 -5.82
C THR A 113 -5.17 -14.27 -6.30
N HIS A 114 -6.07 -14.46 -7.27
CA HIS A 114 -6.20 -15.76 -7.94
C HIS A 114 -4.88 -16.19 -8.57
N GLY A 115 -4.15 -15.22 -9.18
CA GLY A 115 -2.86 -15.50 -9.81
C GLY A 115 -1.80 -16.07 -8.87
N ILE A 116 -1.71 -15.57 -7.61
CA ILE A 116 -0.72 -16.11 -6.65
C ILE A 116 -1.06 -17.53 -6.22
N LEU A 117 -2.36 -17.82 -6.04
CA LEU A 117 -2.85 -19.14 -5.67
C LEU A 117 -2.57 -20.19 -6.77
N GLY A 118 -2.62 -19.76 -8.05
CA GLY A 118 -2.31 -20.62 -9.18
C GLY A 118 -0.81 -20.78 -9.46
N LEU A 119 -0.01 -19.76 -9.13
CA LEU A 119 1.42 -19.74 -9.45
C LEU A 119 2.29 -20.47 -8.42
N LEU A 120 1.99 -20.31 -7.13
CA LEU A 120 2.85 -20.78 -6.04
C LEU A 120 2.42 -22.17 -5.54
N ASN A 121 3.40 -23.01 -5.20
CA ASN A 121 3.15 -24.22 -4.44
C ASN A 121 2.88 -23.90 -2.95
N ASP A 122 2.60 -24.92 -2.12
CA ASP A 122 2.21 -24.71 -0.72
C ASP A 122 3.31 -24.08 0.12
N GLU A 123 4.55 -24.50 -0.06
CA GLU A 123 5.68 -23.96 0.70
C GLU A 123 5.96 -22.51 0.31
N GLU A 124 5.90 -22.20 -0.97
CA GLU A 124 6.09 -20.83 -1.49
C GLU A 124 4.97 -19.91 -1.03
N LEU A 125 3.71 -20.37 -1.09
CA LEU A 125 2.57 -19.62 -0.59
C LEU A 125 2.66 -19.41 0.93
N GLU A 126 3.11 -20.43 1.67
CA GLU A 126 3.38 -20.32 3.10
C GLU A 126 4.46 -19.24 3.39
N GLY A 127 5.54 -19.23 2.60
CA GLY A 127 6.57 -18.21 2.69
C GLY A 127 6.02 -16.79 2.53
N VAL A 128 5.20 -16.57 1.50
CA VAL A 128 4.55 -15.28 1.25
C VAL A 128 3.58 -14.91 2.37
N LEU A 129 2.70 -15.81 2.77
CA LEU A 129 1.73 -15.54 3.84
C LEU A 129 2.41 -15.33 5.19
N ALA A 130 3.54 -15.99 5.45
CA ALA A 130 4.35 -15.75 6.63
C ALA A 130 5.02 -14.36 6.61
N HIS A 131 5.46 -13.87 5.45
CA HIS A 131 5.94 -12.51 5.26
C HIS A 131 4.84 -11.50 5.58
N GLU A 132 3.63 -11.67 5.04
CA GLU A 132 2.48 -10.81 5.33
C GLU A 132 2.08 -10.82 6.81
N LEU A 133 2.10 -11.99 7.44
CA LEU A 133 1.89 -12.11 8.89
C LEU A 133 3.05 -11.48 9.69
N GLY A 134 4.25 -11.43 9.13
CA GLY A 134 5.38 -10.67 9.66
C GLY A 134 5.04 -9.18 9.81
N HIS A 135 4.41 -8.56 8.80
CA HIS A 135 3.92 -7.19 8.86
C HIS A 135 2.84 -7.01 9.93
N VAL A 136 1.92 -7.97 10.07
CA VAL A 136 0.90 -7.97 11.14
C VAL A 136 1.56 -8.02 12.51
N ASN A 137 2.50 -8.95 12.73
CA ASN A 137 3.23 -9.13 13.98
C ASN A 137 4.06 -7.90 14.37
N ASN A 138 4.73 -7.30 13.40
CA ASN A 138 5.58 -6.11 13.58
C ASN A 138 4.77 -4.82 13.72
N ARG A 139 3.44 -4.88 13.59
CA ARG A 139 2.49 -3.74 13.71
C ARG A 139 2.78 -2.62 12.71
N ASP A 140 3.21 -2.93 11.51
CA ASP A 140 3.45 -1.95 10.44
C ASP A 140 2.33 -1.88 9.39
N ILE A 141 1.33 -2.77 9.48
CA ILE A 141 0.15 -2.74 8.61
C ILE A 141 -0.65 -1.43 8.70
N LEU A 142 -0.76 -0.83 9.90
CA LEU A 142 -1.52 0.41 10.07
C LEU A 142 -0.88 1.57 9.30
N ILE A 143 0.42 1.78 9.46
CA ILE A 143 1.11 2.90 8.78
C ILE A 143 1.05 2.75 7.26
N SER A 144 1.17 1.52 6.74
CA SER A 144 1.05 1.24 5.31
C SER A 144 -0.37 1.51 4.80
N SER A 145 -1.40 1.04 5.52
CA SER A 145 -2.80 1.26 5.16
C SER A 145 -3.21 2.73 5.22
N VAL A 146 -2.78 3.46 6.25
CA VAL A 146 -3.03 4.92 6.39
C VAL A 146 -2.34 5.69 5.27
N ALA A 147 -1.09 5.36 4.95
CA ALA A 147 -0.37 6.00 3.86
C ALA A 147 -1.04 5.76 2.50
N ALA A 148 -1.51 4.53 2.24
CA ALA A 148 -2.27 4.20 1.03
C ALA A 148 -3.55 5.04 0.93
N THR A 149 -4.29 5.18 2.02
CA THR A 149 -5.54 5.96 2.07
C THR A 149 -5.28 7.44 1.79
N ILE A 150 -4.28 8.03 2.45
CA ILE A 150 -3.91 9.44 2.26
C ILE A 150 -3.44 9.68 0.83
N ALA A 151 -2.55 8.83 0.33
CA ALA A 151 -2.03 8.96 -1.03
C ALA A 151 -3.14 8.77 -2.08
N GLY A 152 -4.08 7.85 -1.84
CA GLY A 152 -5.27 7.65 -2.66
C GLY A 152 -6.17 8.89 -2.70
N ALA A 153 -6.44 9.50 -1.54
CA ALA A 153 -7.22 10.73 -1.44
C ALA A 153 -6.55 11.90 -2.19
N ILE A 154 -5.24 12.06 -2.04
CA ILE A 154 -4.48 13.09 -2.76
C ILE A 154 -4.53 12.86 -4.28
N THR A 155 -4.36 11.61 -4.72
CA THR A 155 -4.44 11.27 -6.15
C THR A 155 -5.84 11.54 -6.72
N MET A 156 -6.89 11.24 -5.94
CA MET A 156 -8.27 11.53 -6.31
C MET A 156 -8.51 13.05 -6.45
N LEU A 157 -8.10 13.84 -5.46
CA LEU A 157 -8.22 15.32 -5.51
C LEU A 157 -7.46 15.90 -6.71
N ALA A 158 -6.28 15.36 -6.99
CA ALA A 158 -5.49 15.73 -8.16
C ALA A 158 -6.19 15.44 -9.47
N SER A 159 -6.85 14.28 -9.58
CA SER A 159 -7.61 13.92 -10.78
C SER A 159 -8.87 14.80 -10.94
N MET A 160 -9.57 15.10 -9.85
CA MET A 160 -10.72 16.03 -9.88
C MET A 160 -10.30 17.43 -10.35
N GLY A 161 -9.16 17.94 -9.90
CA GLY A 161 -8.61 19.23 -10.36
C GLY A 161 -8.32 19.23 -11.85
N ARG A 162 -7.78 18.14 -12.41
CA ARG A 162 -7.58 17.99 -13.87
C ARG A 162 -8.90 17.97 -14.64
N TRP A 163 -9.90 17.25 -14.16
CA TRP A 163 -11.22 17.22 -14.77
C TRP A 163 -11.89 18.59 -14.75
N ALA A 164 -11.80 19.33 -13.64
CA ALA A 164 -12.32 20.69 -13.53
C ALA A 164 -11.65 21.64 -14.53
N MET A 165 -10.32 21.51 -14.77
CA MET A 165 -9.64 22.29 -15.80
C MET A 165 -10.07 21.92 -17.23
N ILE A 166 -10.27 20.63 -17.51
CA ILE A 166 -10.68 20.17 -18.85
C ILE A 166 -12.13 20.54 -19.16
N PHE A 167 -13.04 20.36 -18.21
CA PHE A 167 -14.48 20.60 -18.41
C PHE A 167 -14.97 21.95 -17.92
N GLY A 168 -14.32 22.58 -16.94
CA GLY A 168 -14.65 23.92 -16.44
C GLY A 168 -14.27 25.06 -17.40
N GLY A 169 -13.42 24.79 -18.40
CA GLY A 169 -13.05 25.73 -19.44
C GLY A 169 -14.13 25.96 -20.52
N PHE A 170 -15.25 25.25 -20.47
CA PHE A 170 -16.38 25.42 -21.44
C PHE A 170 -17.45 26.44 -20.98
N GLY A 171 -17.32 27.04 -19.80
CA GLY A 171 -18.17 28.15 -19.34
C GLY A 171 -17.68 29.47 -19.92
N ARG A 172 -18.18 29.83 -21.09
CA ARG A 172 -17.96 31.10 -21.77
C ARG A 172 -18.55 32.24 -20.95
N GLY A 173 -17.69 32.89 -20.16
CA GLY A 173 -17.97 34.15 -19.49
C GLY A 173 -16.69 34.99 -19.54
N GLU A 174 -16.71 36.04 -20.38
CA GLU A 174 -15.69 37.07 -20.46
C GLU A 174 -15.47 37.71 -19.05
N ARG A 175 -14.50 37.20 -18.30
CA ARG A 175 -13.78 37.93 -17.28
C ARG A 175 -12.35 37.46 -17.27
N GLU A 176 -11.49 38.35 -17.75
CA GLU A 176 -10.06 38.32 -17.55
C GLU A 176 -9.76 38.17 -16.05
N ASP A 177 -9.50 36.95 -15.62
CA ASP A 177 -8.72 36.76 -14.40
C ASP A 177 -7.82 35.52 -14.59
N ARG A 178 -6.54 35.84 -14.83
CA ARG A 178 -5.43 34.94 -15.19
C ARG A 178 -4.99 34.00 -14.05
N GLY A 179 -5.84 33.68 -13.04
CA GLY A 179 -5.39 33.01 -11.81
C GLY A 179 -5.70 31.54 -11.65
N GLY A 180 -6.77 31.00 -12.26
CA GLY A 180 -7.31 29.68 -11.88
C GLY A 180 -6.50 28.46 -12.33
N GLY A 181 -5.92 28.50 -13.53
CA GLY A 181 -5.13 27.38 -14.06
C GLY A 181 -3.74 27.27 -13.46
N GLY A 182 -3.13 28.43 -13.15
CA GLY A 182 -1.82 28.50 -12.51
C GLY A 182 -1.81 28.01 -11.07
N LEU A 183 -2.86 28.31 -10.31
CA LEU A 183 -3.00 27.89 -8.91
C LEU A 183 -3.22 26.38 -8.77
N ALA A 184 -4.02 25.76 -9.62
CA ALA A 184 -4.21 24.31 -9.62
C ALA A 184 -2.93 23.57 -10.01
N GLY A 185 -2.17 24.07 -10.99
CA GLY A 185 -0.86 23.54 -11.37
C GLY A 185 0.16 23.69 -10.23
N LEU A 186 0.20 24.86 -9.57
CA LEU A 186 1.07 25.13 -8.42
C LEU A 186 0.72 24.21 -7.23
N PHE A 187 -0.57 24.02 -6.97
CA PHE A 187 -1.08 23.09 -5.97
C PHE A 187 -0.58 21.66 -6.21
N MET A 188 -0.68 21.17 -7.45
CA MET A 188 -0.19 19.85 -7.83
C MET A 188 1.33 19.72 -7.70
N LEU A 189 2.07 20.78 -8.01
CA LEU A 189 3.53 20.82 -7.92
C LEU A 189 4.03 20.70 -6.47
N ILE A 190 3.22 21.15 -5.51
CA ILE A 190 3.52 21.05 -4.07
C ILE A 190 2.98 19.75 -3.47
N VAL A 191 1.74 19.37 -3.80
CA VAL A 191 1.03 18.28 -3.13
C VAL A 191 1.53 16.92 -3.60
N ALA A 192 1.89 16.75 -4.87
CA ALA A 192 2.39 15.48 -5.37
C ALA A 192 3.73 15.04 -4.73
N PRO A 193 4.76 15.90 -4.57
CA PRO A 193 5.97 15.58 -3.82
C PRO A 193 5.72 15.26 -2.34
N ILE A 194 4.77 15.95 -1.71
CA ILE A 194 4.40 15.70 -0.31
C ILE A 194 3.74 14.32 -0.20
N ALA A 195 2.81 13.99 -1.08
CA ALA A 195 2.19 12.66 -1.11
C ALA A 195 3.24 11.55 -1.29
N ALA A 196 4.18 11.75 -2.23
CA ALA A 196 5.28 10.84 -2.46
C ALA A 196 6.16 10.67 -1.21
N SER A 197 6.48 11.78 -0.53
CA SER A 197 7.27 11.76 0.71
C SER A 197 6.53 11.05 1.84
N LEU A 198 5.22 11.23 1.98
CA LEU A 198 4.40 10.54 2.97
C LEU A 198 4.38 9.02 2.71
N ILE A 199 4.25 8.60 1.45
CA ILE A 199 4.36 7.19 1.07
C ILE A 199 5.75 6.65 1.41
N GLN A 200 6.81 7.35 1.10
CA GLN A 200 8.18 6.94 1.41
C GLN A 200 8.43 6.83 2.92
N LEU A 201 7.84 7.71 3.74
CA LEU A 201 7.90 7.61 5.20
C LEU A 201 7.14 6.39 5.74
N ALA A 202 6.02 6.04 5.11
CA ALA A 202 5.23 4.86 5.46
C ALA A 202 5.92 3.56 5.05
N VAL A 203 6.71 3.59 3.97
CA VAL A 203 7.44 2.44 3.46
C VAL A 203 8.91 2.54 3.88
N SER A 204 9.43 1.47 4.47
CA SER A 204 10.83 1.38 4.86
C SER A 204 11.41 0.06 4.39
N ARG A 205 12.48 0.12 3.59
CA ARG A 205 13.22 -1.08 3.16
C ARG A 205 13.65 -1.96 4.33
N SER A 206 13.93 -1.37 5.49
CA SER A 206 14.27 -2.13 6.70
C SER A 206 13.10 -2.96 7.22
N ARG A 207 11.85 -2.50 7.06
CA ARG A 207 10.65 -3.27 7.45
C ARG A 207 10.42 -4.46 6.52
N GLU A 208 10.66 -4.30 5.24
CA GLU A 208 10.62 -5.40 4.29
C GLU A 208 11.61 -6.50 4.66
N TYR A 209 12.87 -6.13 4.91
CA TYR A 209 13.86 -7.08 5.38
C TYR A 209 13.51 -7.71 6.74
N GLN A 210 12.86 -6.95 7.61
CA GLN A 210 12.38 -7.47 8.90
C GLN A 210 11.23 -8.45 8.70
N ALA A 211 10.28 -8.16 7.79
CA ALA A 211 9.19 -9.06 7.45
C ALA A 211 9.70 -10.33 6.77
N ASP A 212 10.69 -10.22 5.87
CA ASP A 212 11.37 -11.37 5.27
C ASP A 212 12.01 -12.28 6.33
N ALA A 213 12.79 -11.70 7.24
CA ALA A 213 13.45 -12.44 8.32
C ALA A 213 12.42 -13.07 9.29
N THR A 214 11.34 -12.32 9.60
CA THR A 214 10.26 -12.80 10.46
C THR A 214 9.50 -13.95 9.80
N GLY A 215 9.14 -13.82 8.52
CA GLY A 215 8.48 -14.86 7.74
C GLY A 215 9.33 -16.12 7.61
N ALA A 216 10.62 -15.96 7.30
CA ALA A 216 11.58 -17.07 7.27
C ALA A 216 11.70 -17.78 8.62
N HIS A 217 11.69 -17.03 9.72
CA HIS A 217 11.69 -17.60 11.07
C HIS A 217 10.40 -18.37 11.38
N PHE A 218 9.24 -17.85 10.95
CA PHE A 218 7.95 -18.50 11.17
C PHE A 218 7.82 -19.82 10.41
N THR A 219 8.28 -19.87 9.17
CA THR A 219 8.23 -21.09 8.35
C THR A 219 9.38 -22.08 8.69
N GLY A 220 10.55 -21.56 9.09
CA GLY A 220 11.79 -22.31 9.16
C GLY A 220 12.40 -22.60 7.80
N ASN A 221 11.83 -22.07 6.71
CA ASN A 221 12.27 -22.29 5.33
C ASN A 221 12.42 -20.97 4.56
N PRO A 222 13.58 -20.30 4.65
CA PRO A 222 13.84 -19.05 3.93
C PRO A 222 13.86 -19.25 2.40
N TYR A 223 14.18 -20.46 1.92
CA TYR A 223 14.27 -20.75 0.49
C TYR A 223 12.91 -20.77 -0.19
N ALA A 224 11.84 -21.15 0.53
CA ALA A 224 10.48 -21.10 0.00
C ALA A 224 10.03 -19.68 -0.34
N LEU A 225 10.28 -18.70 0.56
CA LEU A 225 10.00 -17.29 0.27
C LEU A 225 10.91 -16.76 -0.86
N ALA A 226 12.19 -17.13 -0.88
CA ALA A 226 13.10 -16.73 -1.95
C ALA A 226 12.61 -17.23 -3.32
N SER A 227 12.23 -18.52 -3.44
CA SER A 227 11.66 -19.10 -4.66
C SER A 227 10.35 -18.39 -5.06
N ALA A 228 9.48 -18.10 -4.10
CA ALA A 228 8.25 -17.35 -4.36
C ALA A 228 8.55 -15.97 -4.95
N LEU A 229 9.52 -15.22 -4.39
CA LEU A 229 9.90 -13.89 -4.88
C LEU A 229 10.45 -13.95 -6.31
N GLU A 230 11.24 -14.97 -6.66
CA GLU A 230 11.74 -15.17 -8.03
C GLU A 230 10.59 -15.41 -9.02
N LYS A 231 9.67 -16.32 -8.69
CA LYS A 231 8.50 -16.60 -9.52
C LYS A 231 7.60 -15.38 -9.69
N LEU A 232 7.34 -14.66 -8.59
CA LEU A 232 6.52 -13.45 -8.60
C LEU A 232 7.15 -12.36 -9.48
N ASP A 233 8.46 -12.13 -9.38
CA ASP A 233 9.17 -11.15 -10.23
C ASP A 233 9.09 -11.52 -11.72
N ALA A 234 9.38 -12.78 -12.04
CA ALA A 234 9.34 -13.26 -13.41
C ALA A 234 7.94 -13.18 -14.03
N TYR A 235 6.90 -13.48 -13.25
CA TYR A 235 5.53 -13.49 -13.74
C TYR A 235 4.92 -12.09 -13.81
N SER A 236 5.23 -11.20 -12.86
CA SER A 236 4.72 -9.82 -12.84
C SER A 236 5.14 -9.01 -14.07
N ARG A 237 6.28 -9.36 -14.68
CA ARG A 237 6.74 -8.77 -15.94
C ARG A 237 5.87 -9.17 -17.14
N ARG A 238 5.19 -10.33 -17.06
CA ARG A 238 4.32 -10.86 -18.11
C ARG A 238 2.88 -10.45 -17.94
N VAL A 239 2.42 -10.38 -16.69
CA VAL A 239 1.03 -10.06 -16.33
C VAL A 239 1.04 -8.89 -15.32
N PRO A 240 1.22 -7.64 -15.81
CA PRO A 240 1.26 -6.48 -14.94
C PRO A 240 -0.10 -6.26 -14.26
N MET A 241 -0.09 -5.87 -13.00
CA MET A 241 -1.28 -5.50 -12.26
C MET A 241 -1.62 -4.02 -12.49
N ALA A 242 -2.89 -3.71 -12.72
CA ALA A 242 -3.38 -2.34 -12.72
C ALA A 242 -3.45 -1.83 -11.27
N ALA A 243 -2.30 -1.43 -10.72
CA ALA A 243 -2.21 -0.88 -9.38
C ALA A 243 -2.01 0.64 -9.43
N SER A 244 -2.61 1.34 -8.46
CA SER A 244 -2.34 2.76 -8.28
C SER A 244 -0.94 2.96 -7.67
N PRO A 245 -0.16 3.96 -8.10
CA PRO A 245 1.11 4.31 -7.45
C PRO A 245 0.96 4.55 -5.94
N SER A 246 -0.19 5.04 -5.50
CA SER A 246 -0.50 5.31 -4.09
C SER A 246 -0.61 4.06 -3.22
N THR A 247 -0.89 2.89 -3.80
CA THR A 247 -1.13 1.63 -3.09
C THR A 247 -0.17 0.51 -3.49
N ALA A 248 0.69 0.77 -4.48
CA ALA A 248 1.68 -0.21 -4.96
C ALA A 248 2.59 -0.76 -3.84
N HIS A 249 2.82 0.05 -2.82
CA HIS A 249 3.64 -0.32 -1.66
C HIS A 249 2.98 -1.31 -0.68
N LEU A 250 1.69 -1.61 -0.85
CA LEU A 250 1.01 -2.63 -0.05
C LEU A 250 1.37 -4.05 -0.50
N PHE A 251 1.79 -4.23 -1.74
CA PHE A 251 2.00 -5.54 -2.33
C PHE A 251 3.40 -6.10 -2.05
N ILE A 252 3.53 -7.42 -1.99
CA ILE A 252 4.82 -8.09 -1.74
C ILE A 252 5.87 -7.82 -2.83
N ILE A 253 5.40 -7.62 -4.08
CA ILE A 253 6.23 -7.13 -5.19
C ILE A 253 5.59 -5.90 -5.82
N GLN A 254 6.45 -5.01 -6.36
CA GLN A 254 5.98 -3.78 -6.97
C GLN A 254 5.27 -4.06 -8.30
N PRO A 255 3.96 -3.75 -8.44
CA PRO A 255 3.18 -4.07 -9.63
C PRO A 255 3.42 -3.09 -10.80
N LEU A 256 4.14 -1.99 -10.58
CA LEU A 256 4.35 -0.89 -11.54
C LEU A 256 5.62 -1.10 -12.38
N LEU A 257 5.64 -2.12 -13.24
CA LEU A 257 6.73 -2.33 -14.17
C LEU A 257 6.55 -1.45 -15.44
N GLY A 258 7.59 -0.72 -15.83
CA GLY A 258 7.64 0.03 -17.10
C GLY A 258 7.41 1.53 -17.02
N MET A 259 7.16 2.13 -15.86
CA MET A 259 7.14 3.58 -15.73
C MET A 259 8.54 4.11 -15.36
N ASN A 260 9.09 5.03 -16.17
CA ASN A 260 10.41 5.66 -15.97
C ASN A 260 10.56 6.43 -14.64
N PHE A 261 9.52 6.52 -13.84
CA PHE A 261 9.51 7.07 -12.48
C PHE A 261 9.85 6.03 -11.40
N GLY A 262 10.13 4.77 -11.77
CA GLY A 262 10.25 3.62 -10.85
C GLY A 262 11.34 3.75 -9.79
N ASN A 263 12.43 4.47 -10.05
CA ASN A 263 13.54 4.55 -9.10
C ASN A 263 13.30 5.54 -7.94
N LEU A 264 12.52 6.59 -8.15
CA LEU A 264 12.18 7.56 -7.09
C LEU A 264 11.05 7.07 -6.17
N PHE A 265 10.17 6.20 -6.68
CA PHE A 265 9.02 5.66 -5.95
C PHE A 265 9.15 4.17 -5.61
N SER A 266 10.32 3.56 -5.84
CA SER A 266 10.59 2.18 -5.46
C SER A 266 10.62 2.06 -3.93
N THR A 267 9.52 1.59 -3.39
CA THR A 267 9.28 1.43 -1.95
C THR A 267 9.86 0.13 -1.42
N HIS A 268 9.97 -0.89 -2.27
CA HIS A 268 10.55 -2.19 -1.90
C HIS A 268 12.04 -2.26 -2.22
N PRO A 269 12.81 -3.03 -1.43
CA PRO A 269 14.19 -3.36 -1.79
C PRO A 269 14.21 -4.18 -3.10
N PRO A 270 15.32 -4.12 -3.86
CA PRO A 270 15.50 -5.01 -5.00
C PRO A 270 15.32 -6.48 -4.59
N ILE A 271 14.56 -7.25 -5.38
CA ILE A 271 14.24 -8.66 -5.09
C ILE A 271 15.52 -9.48 -4.94
N ALA A 272 16.53 -9.25 -5.79
CA ALA A 272 17.83 -9.87 -5.66
C ALA A 272 18.46 -9.71 -4.26
N LYS A 273 18.35 -8.50 -3.67
CA LYS A 273 18.87 -8.25 -2.31
C LYS A 273 18.03 -8.90 -1.21
N ARG A 274 16.72 -9.05 -1.43
CA ARG A 274 15.86 -9.79 -0.50
C ARG A 274 16.25 -11.27 -0.50
N ILE A 275 16.40 -11.87 -1.67
CA ILE A 275 16.81 -13.27 -1.87
C ILE A 275 18.20 -13.52 -1.25
N GLU A 276 19.17 -12.65 -1.56
CA GLU A 276 20.51 -12.75 -1.00
C GLU A 276 20.51 -12.74 0.54
N ARG A 277 19.71 -11.89 1.17
CA ARG A 277 19.57 -11.84 2.63
C ARG A 277 18.87 -13.05 3.22
N LEU A 278 17.88 -13.59 2.52
CA LEU A 278 17.14 -14.78 2.95
C LEU A 278 17.99 -16.04 2.89
N THR A 279 18.76 -16.20 1.83
CA THR A 279 19.47 -17.45 1.50
C THR A 279 20.96 -17.41 1.81
N GLY A 280 21.55 -16.23 2.03
CA GLY A 280 22.99 -16.03 2.11
C GLY A 280 23.72 -16.22 0.78
N ARG A 281 23.00 -16.33 -0.34
CA ARG A 281 23.54 -16.55 -1.70
C ARG A 281 23.04 -15.49 -2.66
N PRO A 282 23.85 -15.08 -3.65
CA PRO A 282 23.37 -14.21 -4.72
C PRO A 282 22.18 -14.81 -5.45
N ALA A 283 21.23 -13.98 -5.87
CA ALA A 283 20.10 -14.44 -6.66
C ALA A 283 20.56 -14.89 -8.05
N GLU A 284 20.30 -16.13 -8.40
CA GLU A 284 20.51 -16.68 -9.74
C GLU A 284 19.22 -16.51 -10.54
N PHE A 285 19.03 -15.36 -11.19
CA PHE A 285 17.92 -15.20 -12.13
C PHE A 285 18.17 -16.08 -13.36
N ARG A 286 17.43 -17.18 -13.48
CA ARG A 286 17.36 -17.94 -14.74
C ARG A 286 16.72 -17.05 -15.80
N GLN A 287 17.48 -16.73 -16.85
CA GLN A 287 17.03 -15.97 -18.02
C GLN A 287 15.91 -16.69 -18.78
#